data_d8f0b9e726d3a2a438c85c56ed17a2ae
#
_entry.id   d8f0b9e726d3a2a438c85c56ed17a2ae
#
_cell.length_a   1.000
_cell.length_b   1.000
_cell.length_c   1.000
_cell.angle_alpha   90.00
_cell.angle_beta   90.00
_cell.angle_gamma   90.00
#
_symmetry.space_group_name_H-M   'P 1'
#
loop_
_entity.id
_entity.type
_entity.pdbx_description
1 polymer ?
#
loop_
_entity_poly.entity_id
_entity_poly.type
_entity_poly.pdbx_seq_one_letter_code
_entity_poly.pdbx_strand_id
1 'polypeptide(L)'
;QLIAHHVDVKTAFLNSDLKHKIYMRLPKGITINGKEYVELLKSLYGLRQASHDWYELQESFILSYDKRFKKSTVDPCVYIIITDELIVIIDTHVDDYIVATNSEDWYSAFFKASGERFEVKDLGVVSHLLQMAIDWAPDGKSLTITQSRNVNALAEK
;
A
#
# COMPACT_ATOMS: atom_id res chain seq x y z
N GLN A 1 8.53 19.30 -11.12
CA GLN A 1 7.14 18.81 -11.14
C GLN A 1 7.09 17.49 -10.40
N LEU A 2 6.05 17.25 -9.59
CA LEU A 2 5.81 15.97 -8.96
C LEU A 2 4.94 15.09 -9.88
N ILE A 3 5.32 13.81 -9.99
CA ILE A 3 4.51 12.76 -10.61
C ILE A 3 4.12 11.81 -9.49
N ALA A 4 2.84 11.47 -9.41
CA ALA A 4 2.32 10.53 -8.42
C ALA A 4 2.04 9.18 -9.09
N HIS A 5 2.78 8.16 -8.70
CA HIS A 5 2.64 6.78 -9.15
C HIS A 5 1.76 6.01 -8.16
N HIS A 6 1.02 5.05 -8.69
CA HIS A 6 0.20 4.14 -7.89
C HIS A 6 0.80 2.74 -7.94
N VAL A 7 1.16 2.20 -6.80
CA VAL A 7 1.73 0.85 -6.65
C VAL A 7 0.81 0.01 -5.78
N ASP A 8 0.43 -1.16 -6.27
CA ASP A 8 -0.39 -2.14 -5.57
C ASP A 8 0.51 -3.24 -4.99
N VAL A 9 0.35 -3.55 -3.71
CA VAL A 9 1.06 -4.65 -3.04
C VAL A 9 0.13 -5.85 -2.95
N LYS A 10 0.46 -6.91 -3.69
CA LYS A 10 -0.36 -8.11 -3.67
C LYS A 10 -0.39 -8.75 -2.29
N THR A 11 -1.60 -9.11 -1.86
CA THR A 11 -1.83 -9.86 -0.61
C THR A 11 -1.08 -9.28 0.60
N ALA A 12 -1.17 -7.97 0.82
CA ALA A 12 -0.41 -7.20 1.80
C ALA A 12 -0.25 -7.94 3.15
N PHE A 13 -1.34 -8.36 3.78
CA PHE A 13 -1.30 -9.01 5.08
C PHE A 13 -0.55 -10.36 5.09
N LEU A 14 -0.56 -11.10 3.97
CA LEU A 14 0.16 -12.37 3.86
C LEU A 14 1.70 -12.21 3.83
N ASN A 15 2.19 -10.98 3.67
CA ASN A 15 3.62 -10.69 3.77
C ASN A 15 4.12 -10.68 5.23
N SER A 16 3.23 -10.41 6.21
CA SER A 16 3.60 -10.26 7.61
C SER A 16 3.61 -11.60 8.34
N ASP A 17 4.65 -11.84 9.14
CA ASP A 17 4.73 -12.97 10.05
C ASP A 17 3.85 -12.73 11.28
N LEU A 18 3.20 -13.79 11.77
CA LEU A 18 2.46 -13.72 13.01
C LEU A 18 3.38 -13.72 14.22
N LYS A 19 3.20 -12.76 15.12
CA LYS A 19 3.95 -12.68 16.39
C LYS A 19 3.46 -13.67 17.45
N HIS A 20 2.25 -14.22 17.26
CA HIS A 20 1.62 -15.17 18.18
C HIS A 20 1.04 -16.34 17.40
N LYS A 21 1.01 -17.52 18.03
CA LYS A 21 0.38 -18.70 17.45
C LYS A 21 -1.13 -18.50 17.34
N ILE A 22 -1.63 -18.63 16.13
CA ILE A 22 -3.06 -18.53 15.83
C ILE A 22 -3.46 -19.81 15.11
N TYR A 23 -4.55 -20.40 15.55
CA TYR A 23 -5.13 -21.57 14.93
C TYR A 23 -6.44 -21.19 14.23
N MET A 24 -6.56 -21.62 12.99
CA MET A 24 -7.76 -21.43 12.18
C MET A 24 -8.45 -22.76 11.97
N ARG A 25 -9.77 -22.77 12.11
CA ARG A 25 -10.56 -23.92 11.68
C ARG A 25 -10.65 -23.93 10.17
N LEU A 26 -10.39 -25.08 9.57
CA LEU A 26 -10.53 -25.25 8.13
C LEU A 26 -12.00 -25.15 7.69
N PRO A 27 -12.26 -24.76 6.45
CA PRO A 27 -13.60 -24.79 5.88
C PRO A 27 -14.25 -26.18 6.04
N LYS A 28 -15.56 -26.20 6.22
CA LYS A 28 -16.32 -27.44 6.42
C LYS A 28 -16.05 -28.43 5.29
N GLY A 29 -15.69 -29.64 5.63
CA GLY A 29 -15.38 -30.71 4.67
C GLY A 29 -13.92 -30.77 4.22
N ILE A 30 -13.06 -29.86 4.69
CA ILE A 30 -11.62 -29.88 4.43
C ILE A 30 -10.88 -30.33 5.67
N THR A 31 -9.93 -31.25 5.51
CA THR A 31 -8.97 -31.65 6.54
C THR A 31 -7.57 -31.67 5.95
N ILE A 32 -6.56 -31.33 6.77
CA ILE A 32 -5.15 -31.47 6.42
C ILE A 32 -4.53 -32.48 7.41
N ASN A 33 -4.04 -33.61 6.89
CA ASN A 33 -3.52 -34.70 7.73
C ASN A 33 -4.54 -35.18 8.80
N GLY A 34 -5.83 -35.21 8.45
CA GLY A 34 -6.90 -35.60 9.38
C GLY A 34 -7.26 -34.56 10.45
N LYS A 35 -6.65 -33.38 10.43
CA LYS A 35 -6.93 -32.28 11.37
C LYS A 35 -7.90 -31.28 10.76
N GLU A 36 -8.84 -30.78 11.56
CA GLU A 36 -9.77 -29.69 11.20
C GLU A 36 -9.22 -28.29 11.51
N TYR A 37 -8.09 -28.19 12.21
CA TYR A 37 -7.46 -26.96 12.62
C TYR A 37 -6.01 -26.92 12.13
N VAL A 38 -5.58 -25.75 11.68
CA VAL A 38 -4.20 -25.49 11.23
C VAL A 38 -3.66 -24.26 11.94
N GLU A 39 -2.35 -24.26 12.17
CA GLU A 39 -1.63 -23.07 12.64
C GLU A 39 -1.36 -22.16 11.46
N LEU A 40 -1.69 -20.87 11.61
CA LEU A 40 -1.36 -19.85 10.62
C LEU A 40 0.10 -19.42 10.81
N LEU A 41 0.84 -19.36 9.71
CA LEU A 41 2.23 -18.89 9.70
C LEU A 41 2.33 -17.41 9.34
N LYS A 42 1.36 -16.89 8.62
CA LYS A 42 1.29 -15.51 8.14
C LYS A 42 0.00 -14.84 8.57
N SER A 43 0.01 -13.52 8.64
CA SER A 43 -1.21 -12.73 8.85
C SER A 43 -2.22 -12.98 7.72
N LEU A 44 -3.49 -12.95 8.06
CA LEU A 44 -4.60 -13.20 7.14
C LEU A 44 -5.65 -12.10 7.29
N TYR A 45 -6.32 -11.77 6.17
CA TYR A 45 -7.47 -10.86 6.20
C TYR A 45 -8.53 -11.36 7.20
N GLY A 46 -8.99 -10.46 8.06
CA GLY A 46 -9.93 -10.77 9.15
C GLY A 46 -9.29 -10.98 10.53
N LEU A 47 -7.97 -11.12 10.63
CA LEU A 47 -7.28 -11.11 11.92
C LEU A 47 -7.15 -9.66 12.44
N ARG A 48 -7.43 -9.46 13.73
CA ARG A 48 -7.38 -8.12 14.36
C ARG A 48 -6.02 -7.44 14.26
N GLN A 49 -4.93 -8.20 14.35
CA GLN A 49 -3.57 -7.71 14.30
C GLN A 49 -2.98 -7.59 12.89
N ALA A 50 -3.64 -8.15 11.86
CA ALA A 50 -3.07 -8.20 10.51
C ALA A 50 -2.69 -6.83 9.94
N SER A 51 -3.53 -5.83 10.13
CA SER A 51 -3.26 -4.46 9.69
C SER A 51 -2.08 -3.82 10.43
N HIS A 52 -1.94 -4.10 11.73
CA HIS A 52 -0.83 -3.60 12.53
C HIS A 52 0.49 -4.29 12.16
N ASP A 53 0.50 -5.62 12.02
CA ASP A 53 1.69 -6.38 11.65
C ASP A 53 2.18 -5.98 10.24
N TRP A 54 1.25 -5.75 9.32
CA TRP A 54 1.56 -5.24 7.98
C TRP A 54 2.11 -3.81 8.02
N TYR A 55 1.44 -2.92 8.77
CA TYR A 55 1.89 -1.55 8.95
C TYR A 55 3.33 -1.47 9.44
N GLU A 56 3.69 -2.22 10.48
CA GLU A 56 5.07 -2.24 11.00
C GLU A 56 6.07 -2.77 9.98
N LEU A 57 5.70 -3.79 9.20
CA LEU A 57 6.57 -4.36 8.18
C LEU A 57 6.86 -3.36 7.05
N GLN A 58 5.82 -2.72 6.50
CA GLN A 58 5.97 -1.72 5.44
C GLN A 58 6.71 -0.47 5.93
N GLU A 59 6.40 0.03 7.13
CA GLU A 59 7.10 1.16 7.74
C GLU A 59 8.59 0.87 7.87
N SER A 60 8.94 -0.30 8.42
CA SER A 60 10.34 -0.74 8.54
C SER A 60 11.04 -0.78 7.18
N PHE A 61 10.37 -1.28 6.14
CA PHE A 61 10.91 -1.29 4.78
C PHE A 61 11.16 0.13 4.27
N ILE A 62 10.16 1.02 4.30
CA ILE A 62 10.27 2.39 3.77
C ILE A 62 11.37 3.16 4.49
N LEU A 63 11.37 3.15 5.84
CA LEU A 63 12.38 3.88 6.63
C LEU A 63 13.79 3.28 6.55
N SER A 64 13.92 2.00 6.20
CA SER A 64 15.22 1.37 5.98
C SER A 64 15.76 1.62 4.58
N TYR A 65 14.88 1.76 3.58
CA TYR A 65 15.25 2.00 2.19
C TYR A 65 16.01 3.31 2.02
N ASP A 66 15.50 4.39 2.60
CA ASP A 66 16.18 5.69 2.55
C ASP A 66 16.09 6.38 3.93
N LYS A 67 17.25 6.57 4.55
CA LYS A 67 17.34 7.16 5.90
C LYS A 67 16.93 8.63 5.99
N ARG A 68 16.71 9.29 4.84
CA ARG A 68 16.19 10.66 4.78
C ARG A 68 14.70 10.73 5.03
N PHE A 69 13.96 9.62 4.94
CA PHE A 69 12.53 9.61 5.23
C PHE A 69 12.24 10.09 6.64
N LYS A 70 11.27 10.98 6.72
CA LYS A 70 10.61 11.38 7.96
C LYS A 70 9.14 11.00 7.88
N LYS A 71 8.64 10.44 8.95
CA LYS A 71 7.22 10.15 9.09
C LYS A 71 6.45 11.45 9.34
N SER A 72 5.30 11.63 8.74
CA SER A 72 4.43 12.77 9.00
C SER A 72 3.94 12.74 10.47
N THR A 73 3.81 13.89 11.05
CA THR A 73 3.25 14.05 12.41
C THR A 73 1.73 14.09 12.42
N VAL A 74 1.12 14.25 11.25
CA VAL A 74 -0.35 14.35 11.09
C VAL A 74 -0.93 13.00 10.71
N ASP A 75 -0.31 12.32 9.74
CA ASP A 75 -0.72 10.99 9.30
C ASP A 75 0.48 10.04 9.38
N PRO A 76 0.41 9.00 10.22
CA PRO A 76 1.52 8.04 10.39
C PRO A 76 1.77 7.17 9.15
N CYS A 77 0.85 7.14 8.18
CA CYS A 77 1.00 6.41 6.92
C CYS A 77 1.68 7.21 5.82
N VAL A 78 2.05 8.48 6.10
CA VAL A 78 2.73 9.37 5.16
C VAL A 78 4.20 9.51 5.51
N TYR A 79 5.08 9.25 4.54
CA TYR A 79 6.53 9.31 4.64
C TYR A 79 7.07 10.34 3.65
N ILE A 80 8.01 11.19 4.09
CA ILE A 80 8.40 12.39 3.34
C ILE A 80 9.92 12.52 3.29
N ILE A 81 10.45 12.79 2.11
CA ILE A 81 11.79 13.33 1.88
C ILE A 81 11.61 14.70 1.21
N ILE A 82 12.18 15.74 1.78
CA ILE A 82 12.25 17.06 1.16
C ILE A 82 13.67 17.57 1.31
N THR A 83 14.36 17.75 0.19
CA THR A 83 15.67 18.39 0.06
C THR A 83 15.60 19.39 -1.08
N ASP A 84 16.68 20.14 -1.32
CA ASP A 84 16.75 21.10 -2.43
C ASP A 84 16.58 20.42 -3.81
N GLU A 85 17.00 19.16 -3.93
CA GLU A 85 17.02 18.43 -5.20
C GLU A 85 15.93 17.36 -5.31
N LEU A 86 15.52 16.76 -4.20
CA LEU A 86 14.62 15.61 -4.17
C LEU A 86 13.42 15.86 -3.26
N ILE A 87 12.24 15.64 -3.82
CA ILE A 87 10.98 15.56 -3.09
C ILE A 87 10.40 14.17 -3.32
N VAL A 88 10.10 13.47 -2.24
CA VAL A 88 9.36 12.20 -2.25
C VAL A 88 8.31 12.25 -1.17
N ILE A 89 7.09 11.88 -1.51
CA ILE A 89 5.99 11.68 -0.57
C ILE A 89 5.42 10.30 -0.87
N ILE A 90 5.45 9.43 0.12
CA ILE A 90 4.78 8.12 0.04
C ILE A 90 3.59 8.16 0.99
N ASP A 91 2.41 7.91 0.47
CA ASP A 91 1.20 7.62 1.24
C ASP A 91 0.87 6.14 1.09
N THR A 92 0.59 5.46 2.21
CA THR A 92 0.30 4.03 2.21
C THR A 92 -1.10 3.75 2.76
N HIS A 93 -1.91 3.05 1.98
CA HIS A 93 -3.24 2.62 2.40
C HIS A 93 -3.42 1.11 2.18
N VAL A 94 -3.07 0.32 3.18
CA VAL A 94 -3.05 -1.16 3.18
C VAL A 94 -2.19 -1.69 2.02
N ASP A 95 -2.82 -2.00 0.88
CA ASP A 95 -2.21 -2.59 -0.32
C ASP A 95 -1.73 -1.51 -1.30
N ASP A 96 -2.25 -0.29 -1.19
CA ASP A 96 -1.99 0.81 -2.12
C ASP A 96 -0.88 1.73 -1.59
N TYR A 97 0.11 2.01 -2.44
CA TYR A 97 1.10 3.07 -2.22
C TYR A 97 0.92 4.15 -3.28
N ILE A 98 0.81 5.39 -2.85
CA ILE A 98 0.93 6.55 -3.72
C ILE A 98 2.31 7.14 -3.51
N VAL A 99 3.13 7.13 -4.56
CA VAL A 99 4.51 7.62 -4.52
C VAL A 99 4.61 8.86 -5.39
N ALA A 100 4.56 10.04 -4.78
CA ALA A 100 4.74 11.32 -5.46
C ALA A 100 6.19 11.77 -5.37
N THR A 101 6.85 11.97 -6.52
CA THR A 101 8.24 12.38 -6.58
C THR A 101 8.54 13.25 -7.78
N ASN A 102 9.63 14.03 -7.70
CA ASN A 102 10.21 14.79 -8.80
C ASN A 102 11.36 14.03 -9.51
N SER A 103 11.64 12.77 -9.12
CA SER A 103 12.72 11.95 -9.69
C SER A 103 12.22 10.58 -10.11
N GLU A 104 12.13 10.35 -11.41
CA GLU A 104 11.74 9.06 -11.99
C GLU A 104 12.77 7.96 -11.69
N ASP A 105 14.07 8.32 -11.67
CA ASP A 105 15.14 7.38 -11.33
C ASP A 105 14.98 6.88 -9.87
N TRP A 106 14.64 7.80 -8.95
CA TRP A 106 14.39 7.43 -7.56
C TRP A 106 13.18 6.50 -7.45
N TYR A 107 12.07 6.83 -8.17
CA TYR A 107 10.87 5.97 -8.20
C TYR A 107 11.18 4.57 -8.73
N SER A 108 11.87 4.49 -9.87
CA SER A 108 12.24 3.21 -10.49
C SER A 108 13.08 2.34 -9.56
N ALA A 109 14.04 2.94 -8.85
CA ALA A 109 14.87 2.23 -7.88
C ALA A 109 14.05 1.78 -6.66
N PHE A 110 13.16 2.61 -6.14
CA PHE A 110 12.25 2.26 -5.03
C PHE A 110 11.28 1.14 -5.42
N PHE A 111 10.66 1.25 -6.61
CA PHE A 111 9.76 0.22 -7.13
C PHE A 111 10.46 -1.14 -7.27
N LYS A 112 11.68 -1.15 -7.81
CA LYS A 112 12.50 -2.36 -7.91
C LYS A 112 12.79 -2.95 -6.53
N ALA A 113 13.24 -2.14 -5.57
CA ALA A 113 13.51 -2.60 -4.20
C ALA A 113 12.25 -3.12 -3.51
N SER A 114 11.09 -2.48 -3.76
CA SER A 114 9.79 -2.96 -3.28
C SER A 114 9.47 -4.34 -3.86
N GLY A 115 9.75 -4.55 -5.15
CA GLY A 115 9.56 -5.85 -5.83
C GLY A 115 10.47 -6.97 -5.34
N GLU A 116 11.65 -6.63 -4.78
CA GLU A 116 12.55 -7.61 -4.15
C GLU A 116 12.04 -8.05 -2.76
N ARG A 117 11.21 -7.24 -2.13
CA ARG A 117 10.69 -7.49 -0.78
C ARG A 117 9.25 -8.01 -0.77
N PHE A 118 8.41 -7.50 -1.66
CA PHE A 118 6.97 -7.79 -1.78
C PHE A 118 6.63 -8.07 -3.24
N GLU A 119 5.54 -8.77 -3.49
CA GLU A 119 4.99 -8.84 -4.84
C GLU A 119 4.20 -7.55 -5.10
N VAL A 120 4.75 -6.67 -5.95
CA VAL A 120 4.17 -5.36 -6.27
C VAL A 120 3.81 -5.25 -7.74
N LYS A 121 2.82 -4.41 -8.03
CA LYS A 121 2.40 -4.06 -9.39
C LYS A 121 2.40 -2.54 -9.53
N ASP A 122 3.06 -2.02 -10.55
CA ASP A 122 2.94 -0.63 -10.95
C ASP A 122 1.64 -0.43 -11.74
N LEU A 123 0.78 0.45 -11.25
CA LEU A 123 -0.47 0.84 -11.90
C LEU A 123 -0.31 2.13 -12.72
N GLY A 124 0.91 2.68 -12.78
CA GLY A 124 1.24 3.91 -13.49
C GLY A 124 0.89 5.18 -12.71
N VAL A 125 0.72 6.29 -13.43
CA VAL A 125 0.29 7.55 -12.82
C VAL A 125 -1.08 7.38 -12.18
N VAL A 126 -1.21 7.83 -10.93
CA VAL A 126 -2.45 7.66 -10.16
C VAL A 126 -3.64 8.32 -10.89
N SER A 127 -4.65 7.52 -11.19
CA SER A 127 -5.90 7.96 -11.81
C SER A 127 -7.14 7.60 -10.99
N HIS A 128 -6.97 6.68 -10.04
CA HIS A 128 -8.01 6.25 -9.11
C HIS A 128 -7.38 5.89 -7.77
N LEU A 129 -8.01 6.30 -6.68
CA LEU A 129 -7.63 5.92 -5.32
C LEU A 129 -8.86 5.91 -4.42
N LEU A 130 -9.06 4.85 -3.63
CA LEU A 130 -10.16 4.73 -2.65
C LEU A 130 -11.54 5.09 -3.24
N GLN A 131 -11.82 4.60 -4.45
CA GLN A 131 -13.05 4.87 -5.22
C GLN A 131 -13.20 6.34 -5.69
N MET A 132 -12.18 7.16 -5.55
CA MET A 132 -12.12 8.50 -6.14
C MET A 132 -11.42 8.43 -7.50
N ALA A 133 -11.93 9.16 -8.48
CA ALA A 133 -11.22 9.41 -9.73
C ALA A 133 -10.31 10.63 -9.57
N ILE A 134 -9.12 10.55 -10.14
CA ILE A 134 -8.10 11.59 -10.10
C ILE A 134 -7.74 11.94 -11.53
N ASP A 135 -8.18 13.13 -11.97
CA ASP A 135 -7.97 13.65 -13.32
C ASP A 135 -6.89 14.73 -13.29
N TRP A 136 -5.76 14.46 -13.93
CA TRP A 136 -4.66 15.41 -14.05
C TRP A 136 -4.93 16.41 -15.19
N ALA A 137 -4.67 17.68 -14.94
CA ALA A 137 -4.68 18.67 -16.00
C ALA A 137 -3.57 18.37 -17.02
N PRO A 138 -3.75 18.73 -18.32
CA PRO A 138 -2.76 18.44 -19.36
C PRO A 138 -1.36 19.04 -19.09
N ASP A 139 -1.28 20.12 -18.33
CA ASP A 139 -0.02 20.75 -17.94
C ASP A 139 0.63 20.10 -16.69
N GLY A 140 -0.04 19.13 -16.08
CA GLY A 140 0.41 18.41 -14.89
C GLY A 140 0.55 19.26 -13.63
N LYS A 141 -0.02 20.49 -13.61
CA LYS A 141 0.12 21.43 -12.47
C LYS A 141 -1.06 21.40 -11.51
N SER A 142 -2.16 20.80 -11.93
CA SER A 142 -3.35 20.66 -11.10
C SER A 142 -4.01 19.30 -11.33
N LEU A 143 -4.84 18.89 -10.39
CA LEU A 143 -5.65 17.70 -10.50
C LEU A 143 -7.05 17.96 -9.95
N THR A 144 -8.01 17.18 -10.42
CA THR A 144 -9.38 17.18 -9.94
C THR A 144 -9.68 15.81 -9.33
N ILE A 145 -10.22 15.80 -8.12
CA ILE A 145 -10.67 14.58 -7.44
C ILE A 145 -12.19 14.55 -7.47
N THR A 146 -12.76 13.43 -7.95
CA THR A 146 -14.22 13.27 -8.04
C THR A 146 -14.67 11.92 -7.52
N GLN A 147 -15.93 11.86 -7.04
CA GLN A 147 -16.61 10.62 -6.68
C GLN A 147 -17.86 10.36 -7.54
N SER A 148 -17.90 10.89 -8.75
CA SER A 148 -19.06 10.82 -9.65
C SER A 148 -19.57 9.41 -9.87
N ARG A 149 -18.68 8.40 -9.96
CA ARG A 149 -19.09 6.98 -10.07
C ARG A 149 -19.92 6.51 -8.87
N ASN A 150 -19.49 6.84 -7.67
CA ASN A 150 -20.19 6.44 -6.45
C ASN A 150 -21.53 7.16 -6.32
N VAL A 151 -21.58 8.45 -6.64
CA VAL A 151 -22.81 9.25 -6.63
C VAL A 151 -23.82 8.67 -7.62
N ASN A 152 -23.41 8.38 -8.85
CA ASN A 152 -24.27 7.79 -9.86
C ASN A 152 -24.77 6.39 -9.47
N ALA A 153 -23.89 5.53 -8.95
CA ALA A 153 -24.28 4.20 -8.49
C ALA A 153 -25.25 4.22 -7.29
N LEU A 154 -25.23 5.27 -6.48
CA LEU A 154 -26.23 5.48 -5.40
C LEU A 154 -27.54 6.02 -5.93
N ALA A 155 -27.52 6.83 -6.99
CA ALA A 155 -28.72 7.41 -7.60
C ALA A 155 -29.53 6.39 -8.44
N GLU A 156 -28.90 5.31 -8.90
CA GLU A 156 -29.53 4.23 -9.67
C GLU A 156 -30.14 3.11 -8.81
N LYS A 157 -30.01 3.18 -7.47
CA LYS A 157 -30.61 2.25 -6.50
C LYS A 157 -31.92 2.77 -5.93
#